data_a10100cfdf0a767df8b83ba27909c96a
#
_entry.id   a10100cfdf0a767df8b83ba27909c96a
#
_cell.length_a   1.000
_cell.length_b   1.000
_cell.length_c   1.000
_cell.angle_alpha   90.00
_cell.angle_beta   90.00
_cell.angle_gamma   90.00
#
_symmetry.space_group_name_H-M   'P 1'
#
loop_
_entity.id
_entity.type
_entity.pdbx_description
1 polymer ?
#
loop_
_entity_poly.entity_id
_entity_poly.type
_entity_poly.pdbx_seq_one_letter_code
_entity_poly.pdbx_strand_id
1 'polypeptide(L)'
;MKFFLGMDMSCYTTSCAVADEEGNIIYDSRRPLVVPVGKKGLRQQEMVFLHIKQVREVFPEGYPFAAVAVSTSPRDIEGSYMPVFAACESFGQVAAQASGAEFYRLTHQHGHIAAALIGNEMPDRFLALHVSGGTTDVCAVEKENGIIKKITTLGETSDIAAGQFIDRVGTALGVPFPCGPHLEKLAEEGKAESLRATFYDMNVSFSGPESALLRKIEKGMTKEDAAATVQHCIAKVLIELIRRAQKETGIKAVLLSGGVMSNAWITAKIAEATGAKFAARKYSPDNACGLASLARNIYMENQ
;
A
#
# COMPACT_ATOMS: atom_id res chain seq x y z
N MET A 1 -11.16 -26.05 -14.30
CA MET A 1 -11.06 -24.84 -13.46
C MET A 1 -9.60 -24.39 -13.50
N LYS A 2 -9.35 -23.16 -13.89
CA LYS A 2 -8.03 -22.54 -13.99
C LYS A 2 -7.75 -21.74 -12.73
N PHE A 3 -6.50 -21.71 -12.31
CA PHE A 3 -6.06 -20.97 -11.13
C PHE A 3 -4.92 -20.01 -11.49
N PHE A 4 -4.85 -18.88 -10.80
CA PHE A 4 -3.97 -17.77 -11.12
C PHE A 4 -3.17 -17.40 -9.87
N LEU A 5 -1.85 -17.62 -9.93
CA LEU A 5 -0.96 -17.35 -8.81
C LEU A 5 -0.46 -15.90 -8.85
N GLY A 6 -0.56 -15.21 -7.74
CA GLY A 6 0.15 -13.97 -7.46
C GLY A 6 1.26 -14.20 -6.44
N MET A 7 2.42 -13.60 -6.63
CA MET A 7 3.50 -13.60 -5.64
C MET A 7 4.07 -12.20 -5.46
N ASP A 8 4.21 -11.77 -4.20
CA ASP A 8 4.87 -10.53 -3.84
C ASP A 8 5.87 -10.75 -2.71
N MET A 9 7.11 -10.35 -2.95
CA MET A 9 8.20 -10.39 -1.98
C MET A 9 8.88 -9.02 -1.95
N SER A 10 8.12 -8.03 -1.49
CA SER A 10 8.60 -6.67 -1.31
C SER A 10 9.53 -6.56 -0.09
N CYS A 11 9.70 -5.38 0.50
CA CYS A 11 10.70 -5.21 1.56
C CYS A 11 10.41 -5.98 2.85
N TYR A 12 9.13 -6.17 3.23
CA TYR A 12 8.81 -6.67 4.57
C TYR A 12 7.78 -7.78 4.62
N THR A 13 7.30 -8.28 3.48
CA THR A 13 6.28 -9.33 3.47
C THR A 13 6.54 -10.33 2.35
N THR A 14 6.58 -11.62 2.71
CA THR A 14 6.51 -12.72 1.74
C THR A 14 5.06 -13.11 1.59
N SER A 15 4.50 -13.05 0.38
CA SER A 15 3.09 -13.36 0.16
C SER A 15 2.83 -14.11 -1.13
N CYS A 16 1.86 -15.03 -1.08
CA CYS A 16 1.27 -15.73 -2.22
C CYS A 16 -0.25 -15.70 -2.11
N ALA A 17 -0.91 -15.56 -3.25
CA ALA A 17 -2.36 -15.62 -3.35
C ALA A 17 -2.78 -16.37 -4.60
N VAL A 18 -3.98 -16.97 -4.58
CA VAL A 18 -4.57 -17.64 -5.74
C VAL A 18 -5.95 -17.04 -6.02
N ALA A 19 -6.19 -16.70 -7.27
CA ALA A 19 -7.51 -16.37 -7.80
C ALA A 19 -8.06 -17.54 -8.62
N ASP A 20 -9.39 -17.72 -8.61
CA ASP A 20 -10.12 -18.64 -9.50
C ASP A 20 -10.50 -17.95 -10.82
N GLU A 21 -11.19 -18.69 -11.71
CA GLU A 21 -11.66 -18.16 -13.01
C GLU A 21 -12.70 -17.03 -12.84
N GLU A 22 -13.48 -17.06 -11.78
CA GLU A 22 -14.49 -16.05 -11.44
C GLU A 22 -13.86 -14.77 -10.85
N GLY A 23 -12.57 -14.82 -10.48
CA GLY A 23 -11.83 -13.70 -9.89
C GLY A 23 -11.90 -13.63 -8.36
N ASN A 24 -12.40 -14.69 -7.70
CA ASN A 24 -12.38 -14.77 -6.24
C ASN A 24 -10.98 -15.11 -5.76
N ILE A 25 -10.54 -14.46 -4.69
CA ILE A 25 -9.32 -14.84 -3.99
C ILE A 25 -9.64 -16.03 -3.08
N ILE A 26 -9.17 -17.21 -3.46
CA ILE A 26 -9.42 -18.48 -2.77
C ILE A 26 -8.28 -18.91 -1.86
N TYR A 27 -7.12 -18.30 -2.01
CA TYR A 27 -5.96 -18.48 -1.14
C TYR A 27 -5.24 -17.15 -0.93
N ASP A 28 -4.84 -16.85 0.30
CA ASP A 28 -4.09 -15.65 0.67
C ASP A 28 -3.23 -15.97 1.89
N SER A 29 -1.93 -16.08 1.69
CA SER A 29 -0.97 -16.37 2.75
C SER A 29 0.16 -15.35 2.75
N ARG A 30 0.49 -14.87 3.96
CA ARG A 30 1.46 -13.80 4.17
C ARG A 30 2.32 -14.08 5.38
N ARG A 31 3.64 -13.78 5.26
CA ARG A 31 4.61 -13.86 6.35
C ARG A 31 5.42 -12.56 6.39
N PRO A 32 5.23 -11.71 7.41
CA PRO A 32 6.08 -10.54 7.61
C PRO A 32 7.52 -10.95 7.90
N LEU A 33 8.47 -10.16 7.40
CA LEU A 33 9.88 -10.26 7.81
C LEU A 33 10.05 -9.63 9.18
N VAL A 34 10.66 -10.37 10.09
CA VAL A 34 10.90 -9.87 11.45
C VAL A 34 12.12 -8.96 11.48
N VAL A 35 11.90 -7.69 11.83
CA VAL A 35 12.99 -6.75 12.11
C VAL A 35 13.45 -6.95 13.55
N PRO A 36 14.73 -7.28 13.83
CA PRO A 36 15.22 -7.45 15.20
C PRO A 36 15.04 -6.18 16.04
N VAL A 37 14.73 -6.36 17.31
CA VAL A 37 14.59 -5.24 18.26
C VAL A 37 15.84 -4.37 18.25
N GLY A 38 15.64 -3.06 18.11
CA GLY A 38 16.74 -2.08 18.05
C GLY A 38 17.31 -1.80 16.65
N LYS A 39 16.90 -2.56 15.63
CA LYS A 39 17.21 -2.22 14.22
C LYS A 39 16.12 -1.32 13.61
N LYS A 40 16.52 -0.39 12.74
CA LYS A 40 15.60 0.51 12.01
C LYS A 40 15.05 -0.10 10.71
N GLY A 41 15.47 -1.33 10.35
CA GLY A 41 15.09 -2.05 9.13
C GLY A 41 16.03 -3.21 8.84
N LEU A 42 15.84 -3.87 7.71
CA LEU A 42 16.66 -4.97 7.20
C LEU A 42 17.46 -4.52 5.98
N ARG A 43 18.65 -5.11 5.80
CA ARG A 43 19.42 -4.94 4.56
C ARG A 43 18.79 -5.78 3.44
N GLN A 44 18.94 -5.35 2.19
CA GLN A 44 18.38 -6.05 1.03
C GLN A 44 18.77 -7.54 0.97
N GLN A 45 20.03 -7.87 1.27
CA GLN A 45 20.50 -9.25 1.33
C GLN A 45 19.83 -10.07 2.43
N GLU A 46 19.59 -9.47 3.61
CA GLU A 46 18.86 -10.12 4.69
C GLU A 46 17.40 -10.39 4.28
N MET A 47 16.76 -9.44 3.60
CA MET A 47 15.40 -9.59 3.07
C MET A 47 15.33 -10.74 2.06
N VAL A 48 16.21 -10.78 1.07
CA VAL A 48 16.30 -11.88 0.08
C VAL A 48 16.41 -13.23 0.77
N PHE A 49 17.34 -13.36 1.74
CA PHE A 49 17.52 -14.61 2.48
C PHE A 49 16.27 -15.02 3.26
N LEU A 50 15.60 -14.07 3.91
CA LEU A 50 14.37 -14.34 4.66
C LEU A 50 13.22 -14.75 3.74
N HIS A 51 13.05 -14.10 2.58
CA HIS A 51 12.07 -14.50 1.59
C HIS A 51 12.30 -15.94 1.09
N ILE A 52 13.56 -16.30 0.80
CA ILE A 52 13.91 -17.68 0.40
C ILE A 52 13.50 -18.70 1.48
N LYS A 53 13.68 -18.36 2.75
CA LYS A 53 13.27 -19.23 3.86
C LYS A 53 11.77 -19.36 4.02
N GLN A 54 11.04 -18.25 3.82
CA GLN A 54 9.61 -18.16 4.11
C GLN A 54 8.72 -18.58 2.94
N VAL A 55 9.20 -18.53 1.70
CA VAL A 55 8.36 -18.80 0.52
C VAL A 55 7.64 -20.14 0.61
N ARG A 56 8.31 -21.19 1.11
CA ARG A 56 7.71 -22.51 1.29
C ARG A 56 6.54 -22.55 2.28
N GLU A 57 6.44 -21.56 3.17
CA GLU A 57 5.36 -21.49 4.17
C GLU A 57 4.11 -20.77 3.64
N VAL A 58 4.28 -20.01 2.54
CA VAL A 58 3.19 -19.23 1.92
C VAL A 58 2.82 -19.73 0.54
N PHE A 59 3.64 -20.60 -0.08
CA PHE A 59 3.38 -21.10 -1.41
C PHE A 59 2.20 -22.10 -1.38
N PRO A 60 1.18 -21.90 -2.25
CA PRO A 60 -0.02 -22.75 -2.27
C PRO A 60 0.27 -24.13 -2.89
N GLU A 61 -0.32 -25.18 -2.33
CA GLU A 61 -0.20 -26.54 -2.81
C GLU A 61 -1.49 -26.99 -3.53
N GLY A 62 -1.35 -27.85 -4.53
CA GLY A 62 -2.49 -28.54 -5.16
C GLY A 62 -3.24 -27.75 -6.23
N TYR A 63 -2.71 -26.60 -6.68
CA TYR A 63 -3.35 -25.79 -7.74
C TYR A 63 -2.63 -25.94 -9.07
N PRO A 64 -3.31 -26.38 -10.16
CA PRO A 64 -2.77 -26.31 -11.51
C PRO A 64 -2.87 -24.88 -12.04
N PHE A 65 -1.79 -24.11 -11.97
CA PHE A 65 -1.77 -22.71 -12.39
C PHE A 65 -1.83 -22.57 -13.92
N ALA A 66 -2.73 -21.69 -14.39
CA ALA A 66 -2.79 -21.26 -15.79
C ALA A 66 -1.88 -20.07 -16.05
N ALA A 67 -1.72 -19.19 -15.06
CA ALA A 67 -0.78 -18.07 -15.12
C ALA A 67 -0.22 -17.73 -13.73
N VAL A 68 0.97 -17.13 -13.73
CA VAL A 68 1.69 -16.64 -12.55
C VAL A 68 2.10 -15.20 -12.78
N ALA A 69 1.69 -14.29 -11.89
CA ALA A 69 2.15 -12.91 -11.89
C ALA A 69 2.96 -12.60 -10.63
N VAL A 70 4.07 -11.90 -10.80
CA VAL A 70 5.00 -11.59 -9.71
C VAL A 70 5.40 -10.12 -9.73
N SER A 71 5.72 -9.58 -8.54
CA SER A 71 6.38 -8.27 -8.43
C SER A 71 7.88 -8.42 -8.72
N THR A 72 8.37 -7.66 -9.71
CA THR A 72 9.79 -7.64 -10.14
C THR A 72 10.52 -6.35 -9.81
N SER A 73 9.76 -5.32 -9.42
CA SER A 73 10.29 -4.00 -9.05
C SER A 73 9.28 -3.25 -8.17
N PRO A 74 9.72 -2.18 -7.48
CA PRO A 74 8.82 -1.35 -6.67
C PRO A 74 7.73 -0.66 -7.47
N ARG A 75 8.12 0.06 -8.53
CA ARG A 75 7.25 0.96 -9.31
C ARG A 75 7.45 0.77 -10.82
N ASP A 76 6.48 1.23 -11.58
CA ASP A 76 6.49 1.25 -13.04
C ASP A 76 7.23 2.50 -13.57
N ILE A 77 8.51 2.61 -13.22
CA ILE A 77 9.40 3.71 -13.60
C ILE A 77 10.72 3.09 -14.05
N GLU A 78 11.30 3.62 -15.14
CA GLU A 78 12.60 3.19 -15.63
C GLU A 78 13.67 3.31 -14.54
N GLY A 79 14.47 2.26 -14.35
CA GLY A 79 15.50 2.19 -13.30
C GLY A 79 14.97 1.84 -11.91
N SER A 80 13.67 1.61 -11.74
CA SER A 80 13.09 1.14 -10.47
C SER A 80 13.51 -0.30 -10.21
N TYR A 81 14.58 -0.47 -9.41
CA TYR A 81 15.14 -1.78 -9.08
C TYR A 81 15.49 -1.88 -7.59
N MET A 82 15.14 -3.00 -6.99
CA MET A 82 15.62 -3.39 -5.66
C MET A 82 15.96 -4.89 -5.66
N PRO A 83 17.14 -5.30 -5.15
CA PRO A 83 17.58 -6.70 -5.16
C PRO A 83 16.60 -7.69 -4.55
N VAL A 84 15.80 -7.26 -3.58
CA VAL A 84 14.82 -8.12 -2.89
C VAL A 84 13.80 -8.74 -3.86
N PHE A 85 13.42 -8.05 -4.93
CA PHE A 85 12.46 -8.55 -5.91
C PHE A 85 13.00 -9.71 -6.77
N ALA A 86 14.32 -9.87 -6.86
CA ALA A 86 14.92 -10.99 -7.60
C ALA A 86 14.48 -12.36 -7.03
N ALA A 87 14.25 -12.46 -5.73
CA ALA A 87 13.71 -13.68 -5.12
C ALA A 87 12.31 -13.99 -5.64
N CYS A 88 11.42 -12.99 -5.69
CA CYS A 88 10.05 -13.13 -6.18
C CYS A 88 10.03 -13.56 -7.64
N GLU A 89 10.80 -12.89 -8.49
CA GLU A 89 10.90 -13.19 -9.91
C GLU A 89 11.40 -14.62 -10.15
N SER A 90 12.46 -15.03 -9.44
CA SER A 90 13.05 -16.38 -9.59
C SER A 90 12.07 -17.48 -9.19
N PHE A 91 11.41 -17.35 -8.04
CA PHE A 91 10.43 -18.34 -7.60
C PHE A 91 9.22 -18.42 -8.51
N GLY A 92 8.70 -17.26 -8.93
CA GLY A 92 7.55 -17.22 -9.83
C GLY A 92 7.86 -17.78 -11.21
N GLN A 93 9.04 -17.51 -11.76
CA GLN A 93 9.50 -18.09 -13.03
C GLN A 93 9.60 -19.62 -12.95
N VAL A 94 10.17 -20.16 -11.86
CA VAL A 94 10.25 -21.60 -11.64
C VAL A 94 8.86 -22.22 -11.49
N ALA A 95 7.96 -21.56 -10.73
CA ALA A 95 6.59 -22.03 -10.55
C ALA A 95 5.83 -22.07 -11.89
N ALA A 96 5.96 -21.02 -12.72
CA ALA A 96 5.35 -20.97 -14.04
C ALA A 96 5.87 -22.07 -14.97
N GLN A 97 7.19 -22.25 -15.04
CA GLN A 97 7.80 -23.30 -15.87
C GLN A 97 7.39 -24.72 -15.43
N ALA A 98 7.37 -24.99 -14.12
CA ALA A 98 6.98 -26.30 -13.58
C ALA A 98 5.51 -26.63 -13.82
N SER A 99 4.64 -25.61 -13.90
CA SER A 99 3.19 -25.76 -14.13
C SER A 99 2.82 -25.69 -15.62
N GLY A 100 3.72 -25.30 -16.52
CA GLY A 100 3.40 -24.93 -17.90
C GLY A 100 2.51 -23.68 -17.99
N ALA A 101 2.56 -22.81 -16.98
CA ALA A 101 1.74 -21.60 -16.86
C ALA A 101 2.37 -20.42 -17.59
N GLU A 102 1.55 -19.46 -18.03
CA GLU A 102 2.02 -18.16 -18.50
C GLU A 102 2.67 -17.37 -17.37
N PHE A 103 3.67 -16.53 -17.68
CA PHE A 103 4.41 -15.78 -16.69
C PHE A 103 4.34 -14.27 -16.95
N TYR A 104 3.88 -13.50 -15.96
CA TYR A 104 3.74 -12.05 -16.04
C TYR A 104 4.60 -11.34 -15.01
N ARG A 105 5.44 -10.42 -15.50
CA ARG A 105 6.23 -9.48 -14.69
C ARG A 105 5.45 -8.21 -14.48
N LEU A 106 5.16 -7.90 -13.23
CA LEU A 106 4.46 -6.69 -12.81
C LEU A 106 5.29 -5.97 -11.74
N THR A 107 4.82 -4.83 -11.27
CA THR A 107 5.45 -4.13 -10.15
C THR A 107 4.66 -4.34 -8.85
N HIS A 108 5.30 -4.12 -7.72
CA HIS A 108 4.65 -4.09 -6.42
C HIS A 108 3.50 -3.05 -6.40
N GLN A 109 3.70 -1.89 -7.04
CA GLN A 109 2.68 -0.86 -7.20
C GLN A 109 1.44 -1.36 -7.97
N HIS A 110 1.61 -2.15 -9.04
CA HIS A 110 0.51 -2.84 -9.72
C HIS A 110 -0.27 -3.73 -8.75
N GLY A 111 0.45 -4.50 -7.92
CA GLY A 111 -0.14 -5.36 -6.89
C GLY A 111 -1.03 -4.59 -5.91
N HIS A 112 -0.55 -3.47 -5.37
CA HIS A 112 -1.31 -2.64 -4.45
C HIS A 112 -2.57 -2.04 -5.07
N ILE A 113 -2.45 -1.48 -6.28
CA ILE A 113 -3.59 -0.87 -6.97
C ILE A 113 -4.63 -1.93 -7.32
N ALA A 114 -4.20 -3.07 -7.86
CA ALA A 114 -5.11 -4.16 -8.19
C ALA A 114 -5.78 -4.78 -6.96
N ALA A 115 -5.06 -4.92 -5.84
CA ALA A 115 -5.64 -5.36 -4.57
C ALA A 115 -6.71 -4.39 -4.06
N ALA A 116 -6.50 -3.09 -4.23
CA ALA A 116 -7.48 -2.07 -3.87
C ALA A 116 -8.72 -2.09 -4.78
N LEU A 117 -8.58 -2.56 -6.02
CA LEU A 117 -9.71 -2.73 -6.95
C LEU A 117 -10.61 -3.93 -6.60
N ILE A 118 -10.13 -4.91 -5.83
CA ILE A 118 -10.94 -6.09 -5.44
C ILE A 118 -12.15 -5.62 -4.63
N GLY A 119 -13.35 -5.80 -5.18
CA GLY A 119 -14.61 -5.34 -4.59
C GLY A 119 -14.91 -3.85 -4.77
N ASN A 120 -14.09 -3.12 -5.52
CA ASN A 120 -14.32 -1.72 -5.88
C ASN A 120 -14.45 -1.56 -7.39
N GLU A 121 -15.64 -1.17 -7.84
CA GLU A 121 -15.83 -0.74 -9.23
C GLU A 121 -15.26 0.68 -9.40
N MET A 122 -14.28 0.83 -10.27
CA MET A 122 -13.66 2.09 -10.63
C MET A 122 -13.73 2.29 -12.15
N PRO A 123 -13.91 3.52 -12.64
CA PRO A 123 -13.83 3.81 -14.08
C PRO A 123 -12.41 3.50 -14.61
N ASP A 124 -12.25 3.50 -15.94
CA ASP A 124 -10.97 3.16 -16.57
C ASP A 124 -9.85 4.17 -16.26
N ARG A 125 -10.22 5.40 -15.86
CA ARG A 125 -9.26 6.39 -15.36
C ARG A 125 -9.65 6.83 -13.95
N PHE A 126 -8.74 6.68 -13.00
CA PHE A 126 -8.94 7.08 -11.60
C PHE A 126 -7.63 7.51 -10.94
N LEU A 127 -7.74 8.22 -9.84
CA LEU A 127 -6.61 8.53 -8.96
C LEU A 127 -6.46 7.42 -7.93
N ALA A 128 -5.24 6.90 -7.78
CA ALA A 128 -4.89 5.97 -6.72
C ALA A 128 -3.96 6.65 -5.72
N LEU A 129 -4.26 6.56 -4.42
CA LEU A 129 -3.36 6.97 -3.35
C LEU A 129 -2.99 5.76 -2.50
N HIS A 130 -1.69 5.57 -2.30
CA HIS A 130 -1.19 4.60 -1.35
C HIS A 130 -0.62 5.32 -0.12
N VAL A 131 -1.19 5.05 1.06
CA VAL A 131 -0.85 5.76 2.31
C VAL A 131 -0.50 4.74 3.39
N SER A 132 0.79 4.54 3.61
CA SER A 132 1.31 3.50 4.50
C SER A 132 2.40 4.03 5.44
N GLY A 133 3.03 3.13 6.19
CA GLY A 133 4.20 3.41 7.02
C GLY A 133 5.46 3.78 6.23
N GLY A 134 5.56 3.40 4.96
CA GLY A 134 6.73 3.64 4.12
C GLY A 134 6.47 4.58 2.95
N THR A 135 5.21 4.73 2.54
CA THR A 135 4.85 5.44 1.30
C THR A 135 3.64 6.34 1.53
N THR A 136 3.66 7.50 0.89
CA THR A 136 2.49 8.35 0.69
C THR A 136 2.63 8.93 -0.70
N ASP A 137 1.89 8.40 -1.66
CA ASP A 137 1.93 8.83 -3.06
C ASP A 137 0.53 8.98 -3.66
N VAL A 138 0.44 9.70 -4.76
CA VAL A 138 -0.74 9.85 -5.59
C VAL A 138 -0.37 9.58 -7.04
N CYS A 139 -1.15 8.71 -7.70
CA CYS A 139 -0.96 8.30 -9.07
C CYS A 139 -2.25 8.48 -9.89
N ALA A 140 -2.09 8.82 -11.17
CA ALA A 140 -3.14 8.63 -12.16
C ALA A 140 -3.00 7.22 -12.74
N VAL A 141 -4.10 6.47 -12.76
CA VAL A 141 -4.16 5.08 -13.22
C VAL A 141 -5.07 5.00 -14.43
N GLU A 142 -4.61 4.30 -15.45
CA GLU A 142 -5.40 3.92 -16.61
C GLU A 142 -5.51 2.39 -16.67
N LYS A 143 -6.72 1.88 -16.73
CA LYS A 143 -7.01 0.45 -16.85
C LYS A 143 -7.95 0.17 -18.01
N GLU A 144 -7.92 -1.04 -18.53
CA GLU A 144 -8.82 -1.55 -19.52
C GLU A 144 -9.12 -3.02 -19.21
N ASN A 145 -10.37 -3.43 -19.26
CA ASN A 145 -10.80 -4.78 -18.93
C ASN A 145 -10.27 -5.32 -17.59
N GLY A 146 -10.12 -4.42 -16.60
CA GLY A 146 -9.58 -4.79 -15.28
C GLY A 146 -8.04 -4.96 -15.24
N ILE A 147 -7.34 -4.65 -16.33
CA ILE A 147 -5.88 -4.69 -16.43
C ILE A 147 -5.35 -3.27 -16.36
N ILE A 148 -4.40 -3.03 -15.47
CA ILE A 148 -3.71 -1.76 -15.33
C ILE A 148 -2.76 -1.61 -16.54
N LYS A 149 -3.01 -0.62 -17.38
CA LYS A 149 -2.22 -0.33 -18.58
C LYS A 149 -1.15 0.72 -18.33
N LYS A 150 -1.42 1.67 -17.40
CA LYS A 150 -0.48 2.75 -17.09
C LYS A 150 -0.67 3.27 -15.67
N ILE A 151 0.44 3.54 -15.00
CA ILE A 151 0.50 4.23 -13.72
C ILE A 151 1.41 5.45 -13.90
N THR A 152 0.88 6.63 -13.63
CA THR A 152 1.65 7.88 -13.67
C THR A 152 1.69 8.48 -12.28
N THR A 153 2.86 8.50 -11.65
CA THR A 153 3.04 9.17 -10.36
C THR A 153 2.89 10.69 -10.54
N LEU A 154 1.95 11.28 -9.82
CA LEU A 154 1.71 12.73 -9.83
C LEU A 154 2.48 13.42 -8.71
N GLY A 155 2.62 12.77 -7.57
CA GLY A 155 3.33 13.31 -6.42
C GLY A 155 3.48 12.30 -5.31
N GLU A 156 4.36 12.62 -4.37
CA GLU A 156 4.65 11.76 -3.21
C GLU A 156 5.07 12.61 -2.00
N THR A 157 5.30 11.95 -0.86
CA THR A 157 5.94 12.64 0.26
C THR A 157 7.41 12.91 -0.06
N SER A 158 7.86 14.13 0.24
CA SER A 158 9.25 14.56 0.03
C SER A 158 10.18 14.18 1.20
N ASP A 159 9.65 13.68 2.31
CA ASP A 159 10.41 13.36 3.52
C ASP A 159 9.89 12.10 4.23
N ILE A 160 8.94 12.23 5.14
CA ILE A 160 8.37 11.10 5.88
C ILE A 160 6.97 10.75 5.38
N ALA A 161 6.64 9.45 5.38
CA ALA A 161 5.30 8.99 5.07
C ALA A 161 4.30 9.32 6.19
N ALA A 162 3.01 9.39 5.84
CA ALA A 162 1.95 9.66 6.81
C ALA A 162 1.94 8.65 7.98
N GLY A 163 2.20 7.37 7.70
CA GLY A 163 2.30 6.35 8.75
C GLY A 163 3.52 6.55 9.65
N GLN A 164 4.66 7.01 9.12
CA GLN A 164 5.81 7.38 9.96
C GLN A 164 5.49 8.55 10.88
N PHE A 165 4.71 9.53 10.42
CA PHE A 165 4.26 10.63 11.27
C PHE A 165 3.42 10.09 12.44
N ILE A 166 2.48 9.17 12.19
CA ILE A 166 1.70 8.47 13.22
C ILE A 166 2.63 7.76 14.21
N ASP A 167 3.54 6.94 13.72
CA ASP A 167 4.39 6.10 14.58
C ASP A 167 5.39 6.92 15.42
N ARG A 168 5.95 7.99 14.86
CA ARG A 168 6.88 8.86 15.59
C ARG A 168 6.18 9.65 16.70
N VAL A 169 4.98 10.16 16.44
CA VAL A 169 4.18 10.82 17.47
C VAL A 169 3.73 9.80 18.52
N GLY A 170 3.26 8.63 18.12
CA GLY A 170 2.89 7.57 19.05
C GLY A 170 4.05 7.14 19.96
N THR A 171 5.24 7.01 19.39
CA THR A 171 6.47 6.71 20.17
C THR A 171 6.77 7.81 21.19
N ALA A 172 6.64 9.09 20.82
CA ALA A 172 6.83 10.21 21.73
C ALA A 172 5.79 10.24 22.86
N LEU A 173 4.58 9.77 22.61
CA LEU A 173 3.51 9.62 23.61
C LEU A 173 3.65 8.34 24.46
N GLY A 174 4.61 7.47 24.15
CA GLY A 174 4.84 6.21 24.85
C GLY A 174 3.78 5.14 24.59
N VAL A 175 3.10 5.17 23.42
CA VAL A 175 2.16 4.12 23.05
C VAL A 175 2.85 2.97 22.29
N PRO A 176 2.34 1.73 22.41
CA PRO A 176 2.95 0.56 21.75
C PRO A 176 2.92 0.67 20.22
N PHE A 177 3.93 0.09 19.58
CA PHE A 177 3.95 -0.10 18.13
C PHE A 177 3.14 -1.38 17.73
N PRO A 178 2.37 -1.35 16.63
CA PRO A 178 2.11 -0.22 15.73
C PRO A 178 1.20 0.84 16.38
N CYS A 179 1.59 2.12 16.27
CA CYS A 179 0.95 3.20 17.03
C CYS A 179 -0.45 3.57 16.51
N GLY A 180 -0.76 3.29 15.23
CA GLY A 180 -2.00 3.73 14.57
C GLY A 180 -3.28 3.42 15.34
N PRO A 181 -3.57 2.15 15.69
CA PRO A 181 -4.78 1.79 16.43
C PRO A 181 -4.89 2.44 17.82
N HIS A 182 -3.75 2.65 18.50
CA HIS A 182 -3.71 3.29 19.81
C HIS A 182 -3.99 4.79 19.70
N LEU A 183 -3.41 5.47 18.70
CA LEU A 183 -3.66 6.89 18.47
C LEU A 183 -5.10 7.13 17.99
N GLU A 184 -5.67 6.25 17.17
CA GLU A 184 -7.07 6.35 16.74
C GLU A 184 -8.00 6.37 17.95
N LYS A 185 -7.79 5.45 18.92
CA LYS A 185 -8.59 5.39 20.15
C LYS A 185 -8.41 6.62 21.04
N LEU A 186 -7.15 7.07 21.25
CA LEU A 186 -6.88 8.28 22.04
C LEU A 186 -7.54 9.52 21.43
N ALA A 187 -7.56 9.61 20.10
CA ALA A 187 -8.12 10.76 19.39
C ALA A 187 -9.63 10.94 19.56
N GLU A 188 -10.37 9.91 19.98
CA GLU A 188 -11.83 9.99 20.24
C GLU A 188 -12.17 11.04 21.31
N GLU A 189 -11.30 11.23 22.30
CA GLU A 189 -11.49 12.16 23.42
C GLU A 189 -10.72 13.49 23.23
N GLY A 190 -9.91 13.58 22.16
CA GLY A 190 -9.02 14.71 21.94
C GLY A 190 -9.62 15.83 21.12
N LYS A 191 -9.07 17.03 21.29
CA LYS A 191 -9.35 18.21 20.47
C LYS A 191 -8.19 18.49 19.53
N ALA A 192 -8.45 18.39 18.22
CA ALA A 192 -7.44 18.61 17.21
C ALA A 192 -7.03 20.08 17.11
N GLU A 193 -5.74 20.33 17.10
CA GLU A 193 -5.18 21.62 16.70
C GLU A 193 -4.79 21.63 15.21
N SER A 194 -4.76 22.81 14.60
CA SER A 194 -4.37 22.93 13.20
C SER A 194 -2.85 22.89 13.06
N LEU A 195 -2.38 21.98 12.21
CA LEU A 195 -1.00 21.97 11.72
C LEU A 195 -0.98 22.31 10.23
N ARG A 196 0.10 22.96 9.79
CA ARG A 196 0.33 23.28 8.37
C ARG A 196 1.36 22.32 7.81
N ALA A 197 0.97 21.53 6.80
CA ALA A 197 1.89 20.83 5.94
C ALA A 197 2.34 21.74 4.78
N THR A 198 3.53 21.52 4.30
CA THR A 198 4.07 22.22 3.12
C THR A 198 3.86 21.37 1.89
N PHE A 199 3.37 21.99 0.84
CA PHE A 199 3.24 21.39 -0.48
C PHE A 199 4.24 22.04 -1.44
N TYR A 200 4.91 21.20 -2.20
CA TYR A 200 5.75 21.55 -3.33
C TYR A 200 5.12 20.92 -4.58
N ASP A 201 4.30 21.68 -5.30
CA ASP A 201 3.41 21.20 -6.36
C ASP A 201 2.50 20.07 -5.85
N MET A 202 2.73 18.83 -6.29
CA MET A 202 2.02 17.63 -5.86
C MET A 202 2.75 16.84 -4.77
N ASN A 203 3.93 17.28 -4.34
CA ASN A 203 4.65 16.64 -3.26
C ASN A 203 4.29 17.28 -1.91
N VAL A 204 4.27 16.49 -0.85
CA VAL A 204 3.93 16.94 0.50
C VAL A 204 5.02 16.61 1.51
N SER A 205 5.24 17.51 2.47
CA SER A 205 6.16 17.30 3.60
C SER A 205 5.37 17.13 4.89
N PHE A 206 5.64 16.06 5.62
CA PHE A 206 5.10 15.82 6.97
C PHE A 206 6.08 16.09 8.09
N SER A 207 7.38 16.31 7.81
CA SER A 207 8.39 16.59 8.85
C SER A 207 8.13 17.91 9.58
N GLY A 208 7.60 18.91 8.87
CA GLY A 208 7.20 20.19 9.47
C GLY A 208 6.09 20.02 10.52
N PRO A 209 4.94 19.44 10.15
CA PRO A 209 3.86 19.09 11.09
C PRO A 209 4.35 18.20 12.25
N GLU A 210 5.15 17.17 11.98
CA GLU A 210 5.74 16.31 13.01
C GLU A 210 6.51 17.13 14.05
N SER A 211 7.49 17.90 13.60
CA SER A 211 8.35 18.69 14.49
C SER A 211 7.55 19.75 15.29
N ALA A 212 6.50 20.32 14.67
CA ALA A 212 5.61 21.26 15.35
C ALA A 212 4.81 20.57 16.46
N LEU A 213 4.30 19.36 16.19
CA LEU A 213 3.51 18.60 17.15
C LEU A 213 4.37 18.07 18.29
N LEU A 214 5.56 17.53 18.01
CA LEU A 214 6.48 17.06 19.04
C LEU A 214 6.82 18.18 20.04
N ARG A 215 7.08 19.41 19.57
CA ARG A 215 7.29 20.56 20.46
C ARG A 215 6.07 20.92 21.30
N LYS A 216 4.85 20.67 20.83
CA LYS A 216 3.61 20.88 21.62
C LYS A 216 3.46 19.81 22.71
N ILE A 217 3.79 18.55 22.38
CA ILE A 217 3.81 17.45 23.34
C ILE A 217 4.81 17.74 24.47
N GLU A 218 6.03 18.19 24.15
CA GLU A 218 7.05 18.60 25.12
C GLU A 218 6.57 19.75 26.02
N LYS A 219 5.68 20.62 25.53
CA LYS A 219 5.07 21.72 26.29
C LYS A 219 3.81 21.32 27.07
N GLY A 220 3.48 20.06 27.14
CA GLY A 220 2.39 19.52 27.93
C GLY A 220 1.04 19.34 27.22
N MET A 221 1.03 19.27 25.88
CA MET A 221 -0.17 18.84 25.14
C MET A 221 -0.59 17.45 25.58
N THR A 222 -1.89 17.23 25.79
CA THR A 222 -2.40 15.91 26.18
C THR A 222 -2.20 14.85 25.08
N LYS A 223 -2.20 13.57 25.45
CA LYS A 223 -2.04 12.47 24.49
C LYS A 223 -3.23 12.42 23.53
N GLU A 224 -4.41 12.69 24.04
CA GLU A 224 -5.68 12.72 23.32
C GLU A 224 -5.67 13.83 22.25
N ASP A 225 -5.28 15.05 22.62
CA ASP A 225 -5.21 16.21 21.71
C ASP A 225 -4.13 16.00 20.65
N ALA A 226 -2.97 15.43 21.02
CA ALA A 226 -1.90 15.12 20.09
C ALA A 226 -2.35 14.07 19.06
N ALA A 227 -3.02 13.00 19.51
CA ALA A 227 -3.57 11.96 18.66
C ALA A 227 -4.65 12.51 17.69
N ALA A 228 -5.59 13.31 18.21
CA ALA A 228 -6.59 13.99 17.39
C ALA A 228 -5.94 14.93 16.35
N THR A 229 -4.86 15.63 16.74
CA THR A 229 -4.13 16.56 15.88
C THR A 229 -3.43 15.84 14.73
N VAL A 230 -2.80 14.68 14.98
CA VAL A 230 -2.16 13.86 13.92
C VAL A 230 -3.17 13.45 12.87
N GLN A 231 -4.27 12.77 13.28
CA GLN A 231 -5.24 12.26 12.31
C GLN A 231 -5.94 13.39 11.55
N HIS A 232 -6.21 14.53 12.19
CA HIS A 232 -6.77 15.70 11.52
C HIS A 232 -5.82 16.28 10.48
N CYS A 233 -4.52 16.38 10.82
CA CYS A 233 -3.50 16.86 9.89
C CYS A 233 -3.40 15.95 8.66
N ILE A 234 -3.33 14.64 8.85
CA ILE A 234 -3.24 13.66 7.76
C ILE A 234 -4.47 13.72 6.86
N ALA A 235 -5.68 13.70 7.43
CA ALA A 235 -6.91 13.79 6.65
C ALA A 235 -6.96 15.05 5.81
N LYS A 236 -6.64 16.22 6.40
CA LYS A 236 -6.61 17.51 5.70
C LYS A 236 -5.60 17.52 4.56
N VAL A 237 -4.40 16.97 4.78
CA VAL A 237 -3.35 16.90 3.77
C VAL A 237 -3.77 16.02 2.60
N LEU A 238 -4.34 14.83 2.88
CA LEU A 238 -4.77 13.90 1.83
C LEU A 238 -5.95 14.47 1.04
N ILE A 239 -6.91 15.14 1.68
CA ILE A 239 -8.01 15.83 1.00
C ILE A 239 -7.48 16.91 0.06
N GLU A 240 -6.53 17.72 0.51
CA GLU A 240 -5.91 18.76 -0.33
C GLU A 240 -5.13 18.14 -1.50
N LEU A 241 -4.36 17.08 -1.26
CA LEU A 241 -3.62 16.35 -2.30
C LEU A 241 -4.57 15.78 -3.37
N ILE A 242 -5.68 15.19 -2.95
CA ILE A 242 -6.71 14.66 -3.85
C ILE A 242 -7.30 15.80 -4.71
N ARG A 243 -7.67 16.92 -4.09
CA ARG A 243 -8.24 18.08 -4.81
C ARG A 243 -7.29 18.65 -5.84
N ARG A 244 -6.00 18.74 -5.51
CA ARG A 244 -4.95 19.18 -6.45
C ARG A 244 -4.85 18.22 -7.62
N ALA A 245 -4.76 16.91 -7.35
CA ALA A 245 -4.68 15.89 -8.38
C ALA A 245 -5.93 15.89 -9.28
N GLN A 246 -7.12 16.04 -8.70
CA GLN A 246 -8.38 16.16 -9.46
C GLN A 246 -8.38 17.41 -10.36
N LYS A 247 -7.86 18.54 -9.86
CA LYS A 247 -7.77 19.80 -10.62
C LYS A 247 -6.79 19.68 -11.78
N GLU A 248 -5.63 19.09 -11.55
CA GLU A 248 -4.58 18.94 -12.55
C GLU A 248 -4.93 17.95 -13.66
N THR A 249 -5.52 16.81 -13.30
CA THR A 249 -5.77 15.71 -14.24
C THR A 249 -7.19 15.70 -14.83
N GLY A 250 -8.14 16.41 -14.20
CA GLY A 250 -9.57 16.29 -14.49
C GLY A 250 -10.24 15.00 -14.02
N ILE A 251 -9.47 14.05 -13.46
CA ILE A 251 -9.96 12.74 -12.98
C ILE A 251 -10.72 12.95 -11.66
N LYS A 252 -11.95 12.47 -11.56
CA LYS A 252 -12.79 12.64 -10.35
C LYS A 252 -12.77 11.43 -9.42
N ALA A 253 -12.71 10.23 -9.99
CA ALA A 253 -12.74 8.99 -9.22
C ALA A 253 -11.43 8.79 -8.46
N VAL A 254 -11.53 8.40 -7.18
CA VAL A 254 -10.37 8.26 -6.27
C VAL A 254 -10.46 6.96 -5.49
N LEU A 255 -9.37 6.22 -5.41
CA LEU A 255 -9.23 4.98 -4.65
C LEU A 255 -8.03 5.08 -3.72
N LEU A 256 -8.24 4.85 -2.42
CA LEU A 256 -7.16 4.87 -1.43
C LEU A 256 -6.88 3.47 -0.87
N SER A 257 -5.59 3.22 -0.61
CA SER A 257 -5.10 1.99 0.02
C SER A 257 -3.97 2.29 1.00
N GLY A 258 -3.49 1.26 1.69
CA GLY A 258 -2.40 1.33 2.64
C GLY A 258 -2.87 1.35 4.10
N GLY A 259 -1.95 1.01 5.01
CA GLY A 259 -2.27 0.78 6.42
C GLY A 259 -2.88 1.98 7.16
N VAL A 260 -2.55 3.21 6.75
CA VAL A 260 -3.14 4.44 7.33
C VAL A 260 -4.64 4.53 7.03
N MET A 261 -5.09 3.96 5.92
CA MET A 261 -6.53 3.90 5.55
C MET A 261 -7.33 2.87 6.37
N SER A 262 -6.70 2.22 7.35
CA SER A 262 -7.43 1.43 8.36
C SER A 262 -8.03 2.31 9.45
N ASN A 263 -7.61 3.57 9.59
CA ASN A 263 -8.18 4.55 10.53
C ASN A 263 -9.57 4.99 10.04
N ALA A 264 -10.60 4.64 10.79
CA ALA A 264 -11.99 4.87 10.41
C ALA A 264 -12.36 6.36 10.35
N TRP A 265 -11.79 7.19 11.25
CA TRP A 265 -12.05 8.62 11.26
C TRP A 265 -11.43 9.32 10.04
N ILE A 266 -10.16 9.00 9.72
CA ILE A 266 -9.48 9.55 8.53
C ILE A 266 -10.25 9.18 7.26
N THR A 267 -10.61 7.91 7.09
CA THR A 267 -11.34 7.45 5.90
C THR A 267 -12.70 8.09 5.76
N ALA A 268 -13.46 8.22 6.87
CA ALA A 268 -14.75 8.90 6.86
C ALA A 268 -14.63 10.36 6.42
N LYS A 269 -13.62 11.10 6.93
CA LYS A 269 -13.39 12.51 6.55
C LYS A 269 -12.97 12.67 5.09
N ILE A 270 -12.14 11.77 4.58
CA ILE A 270 -11.74 11.78 3.16
C ILE A 270 -12.94 11.42 2.27
N ALA A 271 -13.72 10.39 2.62
CA ALA A 271 -14.91 9.99 1.88
C ALA A 271 -15.94 11.14 1.79
N GLU A 272 -16.25 11.79 2.91
CA GLU A 272 -17.16 12.93 2.99
C GLU A 272 -16.71 14.09 2.08
N ALA A 273 -15.40 14.39 2.06
CA ALA A 273 -14.87 15.55 1.35
C ALA A 273 -14.62 15.33 -0.15
N THR A 274 -14.45 14.08 -0.60
CA THR A 274 -13.95 13.77 -1.95
C THR A 274 -14.73 12.71 -2.70
N GLY A 275 -15.63 11.96 -2.03
CA GLY A 275 -16.31 10.79 -2.61
C GLY A 275 -15.39 9.60 -2.87
N ALA A 276 -14.21 9.57 -2.27
CA ALA A 276 -13.21 8.52 -2.49
C ALA A 276 -13.71 7.15 -2.02
N LYS A 277 -13.27 6.10 -2.72
CA LYS A 277 -13.40 4.70 -2.32
C LYS A 277 -12.12 4.21 -1.64
N PHE A 278 -12.22 3.14 -0.88
CA PHE A 278 -11.12 2.60 -0.10
C PHE A 278 -10.96 1.10 -0.36
N ALA A 279 -9.72 0.64 -0.38
CA ALA A 279 -9.43 -0.79 -0.37
C ALA A 279 -10.03 -1.46 0.87
N ALA A 280 -10.56 -2.67 0.71
CA ALA A 280 -10.96 -3.45 1.88
C ALA A 280 -9.76 -3.65 2.82
N ARG A 281 -9.98 -3.58 4.15
CA ARG A 281 -8.91 -3.64 5.16
C ARG A 281 -7.95 -4.82 4.94
N LYS A 282 -8.47 -5.99 4.57
CA LYS A 282 -7.67 -7.19 4.31
C LYS A 282 -6.71 -7.06 3.13
N TYR A 283 -6.97 -6.14 2.19
CA TYR A 283 -6.15 -5.89 1.00
C TYR A 283 -5.28 -4.63 1.10
N SER A 284 -5.38 -3.85 2.17
CA SER A 284 -4.59 -2.64 2.38
C SER A 284 -3.11 -2.88 2.73
N PRO A 285 -2.73 -3.88 3.57
CA PRO A 285 -1.32 -4.24 3.78
C PRO A 285 -0.73 -4.93 2.54
N ASP A 286 0.61 -5.10 2.51
CA ASP A 286 1.31 -5.87 1.49
C ASP A 286 0.68 -7.25 1.31
N ASN A 287 0.38 -7.59 0.07
CA ASN A 287 -0.26 -8.86 -0.29
C ASN A 287 -0.08 -9.17 -1.78
N ALA A 288 -0.24 -10.43 -2.14
CA ALA A 288 -0.17 -10.91 -3.52
C ALA A 288 -1.55 -10.99 -4.22
N CYS A 289 -2.65 -10.62 -3.54
CA CYS A 289 -4.00 -10.79 -4.09
C CYS A 289 -4.24 -9.98 -5.37
N GLY A 290 -3.69 -8.75 -5.42
CA GLY A 290 -3.77 -7.92 -6.61
C GLY A 290 -3.03 -8.51 -7.80
N LEU A 291 -1.87 -9.15 -7.55
CA LEU A 291 -1.11 -9.82 -8.61
C LEU A 291 -1.85 -11.08 -9.11
N ALA A 292 -2.47 -11.86 -8.22
CA ALA A 292 -3.31 -13.00 -8.61
C ALA A 292 -4.51 -12.56 -9.48
N SER A 293 -5.16 -11.46 -9.08
CA SER A 293 -6.25 -10.86 -9.87
C SER A 293 -5.77 -10.39 -11.24
N LEU A 294 -4.61 -9.75 -11.34
CA LEU A 294 -4.02 -9.31 -12.61
C LEU A 294 -3.58 -10.50 -13.47
N ALA A 295 -3.00 -11.57 -12.88
CA ALA A 295 -2.66 -12.80 -13.61
C ALA A 295 -3.89 -13.36 -14.32
N ARG A 296 -5.02 -13.43 -13.60
CA ARG A 296 -6.30 -13.87 -14.17
C ARG A 296 -6.78 -12.95 -15.30
N ASN A 297 -6.80 -11.65 -15.06
CA ASN A 297 -7.35 -10.69 -16.03
C ASN A 297 -6.52 -10.66 -17.33
N ILE A 298 -5.18 -10.63 -17.22
CA ILE A 298 -4.29 -10.65 -18.39
C ILE A 298 -4.45 -11.97 -19.16
N TYR A 299 -4.49 -13.10 -18.44
CA TYR A 299 -4.67 -14.40 -19.07
C TYR A 299 -6.00 -14.49 -19.83
N MET A 300 -7.10 -14.02 -19.22
CA MET A 300 -8.43 -14.08 -19.84
C MET A 300 -8.59 -13.12 -21.04
N GLU A 301 -7.84 -12.00 -21.07
CA GLU A 301 -7.81 -11.09 -22.23
C GLU A 301 -7.07 -11.70 -23.43
N ASN A 302 -6.08 -12.56 -23.18
CA ASN A 302 -5.25 -13.19 -24.21
C ASN A 302 -5.86 -14.47 -24.81
N GLN A 303 -7.00 -14.96 -24.29
CA GLN A 303 -7.70 -16.15 -24.82
C GLN A 303 -8.78 -15.77 -25.83
#